data_6f62fba87a15ed9299d1d9eb624af9cd
#
_entry.id   6f62fba87a15ed9299d1d9eb624af9cd
#
_cell.length_a   1.000
_cell.length_b   1.000
_cell.length_c   1.000
_cell.angle_alpha   90.00
_cell.angle_beta   90.00
_cell.angle_gamma   90.00
#
_symmetry.space_group_name_H-M   'P 1'
#
loop_
_entity.id
_entity.type
_entity.pdbx_description
1 polymer ?
#
loop_
_entity_poly.entity_id
_entity_poly.type
_entity_poly.pdbx_seq_one_letter_code
_entity_poly.pdbx_strand_id
1 'polypeptide(L)'
;MLITVLENMGLLCSKNRRFTEADAEENAQAAEIDRRIEQERKAEKHIQKLLLLGAGESGKSTIFKQIKLLFQTGFDEDELKSYISVIHANIYQTIKILYDGSKEFAQNDADSSKYVLSNEIKVIGEKLSEIGSRLDYPRLNRELAQEIETLWKDSAIQETYAHGNELQVPDCTHYFMENLQRLSDANYIPTKEDVLYARVRTTGVVEIQFSPVGENKKSGEVYRLFDVGGQRNERRKWIHLFEGVTAVIFCAAISEYDQTLFEDEQKNRMVETKELFDWVLKQPCFEVFLMLYYAFCVSTR
;
A
#
# COMPACT_ATOMS: atom_id res chain seq x y z
N MET A 1 -45.55 13.74 -52.02
CA MET A 1 -46.89 13.51 -51.49
C MET A 1 -46.96 12.29 -50.54
N LEU A 2 -45.88 11.46 -50.39
CA LEU A 2 -45.84 10.33 -49.43
C LEU A 2 -45.16 10.67 -48.08
N ILE A 3 -44.36 11.72 -48.03
CA ILE A 3 -43.60 12.11 -46.80
C ILE A 3 -44.51 12.85 -45.81
N THR A 4 -45.50 13.58 -46.27
CA THR A 4 -46.44 14.37 -45.43
C THR A 4 -47.50 13.48 -44.75
N VAL A 5 -47.68 12.24 -45.17
CA VAL A 5 -48.66 11.30 -44.59
C VAL A 5 -48.01 10.54 -43.38
N LEU A 6 -46.71 10.33 -43.41
CA LEU A 6 -45.99 9.63 -42.31
C LEU A 6 -45.78 10.52 -41.06
N GLU A 7 -45.61 11.82 -41.25
CA GLU A 7 -45.50 12.79 -40.15
C GLU A 7 -46.83 12.97 -39.40
N ASN A 8 -47.96 12.85 -40.08
CA ASN A 8 -49.28 12.95 -39.46
C ASN A 8 -49.75 11.66 -38.76
N MET A 9 -49.20 10.49 -39.11
CA MET A 9 -49.51 9.24 -38.42
C MET A 9 -48.75 9.11 -37.07
N GLY A 10 -47.57 9.70 -36.94
CA GLY A 10 -46.80 9.73 -35.67
C GLY A 10 -47.48 10.60 -34.60
N LEU A 11 -48.14 11.67 -35.02
CA LEU A 11 -48.85 12.61 -34.11
C LEU A 11 -50.20 12.09 -33.60
N LEU A 12 -50.81 11.11 -34.26
CA LEU A 12 -52.09 10.53 -33.84
C LEU A 12 -51.95 9.40 -32.82
N CYS A 13 -50.78 8.75 -32.73
CA CYS A 13 -50.52 7.71 -31.73
C CYS A 13 -50.15 8.24 -30.33
N SER A 14 -49.75 9.52 -30.21
CA SER A 14 -49.32 10.09 -28.94
C SER A 14 -50.47 10.77 -28.14
N LYS A 15 -51.67 10.88 -28.66
CA LYS A 15 -52.76 11.68 -28.07
C LYS A 15 -53.77 10.92 -27.21
N ASN A 16 -53.61 9.59 -26.99
CA ASN A 16 -54.61 8.81 -26.23
C ASN A 16 -54.00 7.78 -25.27
N ARG A 17 -52.80 8.01 -24.70
CA ARG A 17 -52.45 7.30 -23.49
C ARG A 17 -53.18 7.99 -22.34
N ARG A 18 -54.23 7.35 -21.82
CA ARG A 18 -54.81 7.72 -20.52
C ARG A 18 -53.71 7.46 -19.50
N PHE A 19 -53.24 8.52 -18.84
CA PHE A 19 -52.33 8.44 -17.70
C PHE A 19 -53.03 7.58 -16.67
N THR A 20 -52.48 6.41 -16.40
CA THR A 20 -52.99 5.50 -15.36
C THR A 20 -52.32 5.85 -14.03
N GLU A 21 -52.95 5.45 -12.92
CA GLU A 21 -52.32 5.56 -11.58
C GLU A 21 -50.91 4.94 -11.58
N ALA A 22 -50.71 3.83 -12.28
CA ALA A 22 -49.39 3.17 -12.45
C ALA A 22 -48.37 4.09 -13.14
N ASP A 23 -48.76 4.83 -14.19
CA ASP A 23 -47.86 5.80 -14.87
C ASP A 23 -47.51 6.99 -13.93
N ALA A 24 -48.41 7.36 -13.03
CA ALA A 24 -48.18 8.42 -12.05
C ALA A 24 -47.20 7.93 -10.94
N GLU A 25 -47.32 6.69 -10.50
CA GLU A 25 -46.41 6.05 -9.54
C GLU A 25 -45.01 5.85 -10.13
N GLU A 26 -44.91 5.38 -11.36
CA GLU A 26 -43.64 5.22 -12.11
C GLU A 26 -42.91 6.57 -12.28
N ASN A 27 -43.65 7.63 -12.64
CA ASN A 27 -43.09 8.98 -12.77
C ASN A 27 -42.66 9.56 -11.43
N ALA A 28 -43.38 9.28 -10.33
CA ALA A 28 -43.02 9.70 -8.99
C ALA A 28 -41.74 8.99 -8.51
N GLN A 29 -41.61 7.68 -8.78
CA GLN A 29 -40.38 6.93 -8.48
C GLN A 29 -39.19 7.43 -9.30
N ALA A 30 -39.35 7.68 -10.58
CA ALA A 30 -38.31 8.25 -11.44
C ALA A 30 -37.85 9.63 -10.94
N ALA A 31 -38.77 10.51 -10.57
CA ALA A 31 -38.45 11.84 -10.02
C ALA A 31 -37.72 11.75 -8.66
N GLU A 32 -38.07 10.78 -7.82
CA GLU A 32 -37.36 10.55 -6.55
C GLU A 32 -35.94 10.01 -6.79
N ILE A 33 -35.76 9.12 -7.77
CA ILE A 33 -34.45 8.61 -8.17
C ILE A 33 -33.59 9.77 -8.71
N ASP A 34 -34.13 10.59 -9.61
CA ASP A 34 -33.42 11.74 -10.17
C ASP A 34 -33.02 12.75 -9.06
N ARG A 35 -33.90 12.97 -8.09
CA ARG A 35 -33.60 13.83 -6.94
C ARG A 35 -32.45 13.26 -6.10
N ARG A 36 -32.43 11.95 -5.85
CA ARG A 36 -31.34 11.29 -5.12
C ARG A 36 -30.03 11.38 -5.87
N ILE A 37 -30.03 11.09 -7.17
CA ILE A 37 -28.85 11.22 -8.04
C ILE A 37 -28.32 12.65 -8.00
N GLU A 38 -29.18 13.66 -8.09
CA GLU A 38 -28.74 15.06 -8.04
C GLU A 38 -28.21 15.48 -6.66
N GLN A 39 -28.75 14.92 -5.57
CA GLN A 39 -28.24 15.12 -4.23
C GLN A 39 -26.87 14.45 -4.04
N GLU A 40 -26.71 13.22 -4.53
CA GLU A 40 -25.44 12.50 -4.52
C GLU A 40 -24.39 13.24 -5.36
N ARG A 41 -24.72 13.69 -6.55
CA ARG A 41 -23.84 14.54 -7.40
C ARG A 41 -23.40 15.83 -6.69
N LYS A 42 -24.29 16.48 -5.95
CA LYS A 42 -23.94 17.68 -5.19
C LYS A 42 -23.01 17.35 -4.02
N ALA A 43 -23.25 16.24 -3.33
CA ALA A 43 -22.37 15.76 -2.25
C ALA A 43 -21.00 15.40 -2.80
N GLU A 44 -20.92 14.69 -3.94
CA GLU A 44 -19.67 14.31 -4.59
C GLU A 44 -18.81 15.50 -5.04
N LYS A 45 -19.40 16.64 -5.39
CA LYS A 45 -18.65 17.85 -5.76
C LYS A 45 -17.72 18.38 -4.66
N HIS A 46 -17.99 18.03 -3.41
CA HIS A 46 -17.15 18.41 -2.26
C HIS A 46 -16.14 17.34 -1.87
N ILE A 47 -16.18 16.18 -2.56
CA ILE A 47 -15.25 15.08 -2.30
C ILE A 47 -14.06 15.19 -3.25
N GLN A 48 -12.87 15.26 -2.68
CA GLN A 48 -11.59 15.25 -3.40
C GLN A 48 -11.02 13.83 -3.36
N LYS A 49 -11.05 13.13 -4.49
CA LYS A 49 -10.55 11.77 -4.62
C LYS A 49 -9.05 11.79 -4.92
N LEU A 50 -8.24 11.32 -3.98
CA LEU A 50 -6.78 11.22 -4.09
C LEU A 50 -6.36 9.77 -4.23
N LEU A 51 -5.47 9.49 -5.17
CA LEU A 51 -5.00 8.14 -5.47
C LEU A 51 -3.48 8.04 -5.30
N LEU A 52 -3.02 7.12 -4.41
CA LEU A 52 -1.61 6.81 -4.24
C LEU A 52 -1.18 5.76 -5.26
N LEU A 53 -0.29 6.12 -6.18
CA LEU A 53 0.28 5.22 -7.18
C LEU A 53 1.80 5.10 -7.01
N GLY A 54 2.39 4.06 -7.55
CA GLY A 54 3.83 3.79 -7.54
C GLY A 54 4.13 2.30 -7.51
N ALA A 55 5.37 1.93 -7.71
CA ALA A 55 5.82 0.54 -7.69
C ALA A 55 5.60 -0.14 -6.31
N GLY A 56 5.78 -1.44 -6.22
CA GLY A 56 5.81 -2.13 -4.92
C GLY A 56 6.89 -1.52 -4.02
N GLU A 57 6.59 -1.34 -2.73
CA GLU A 57 7.55 -0.84 -1.73
C GLU A 57 8.01 0.63 -1.90
N SER A 58 7.36 1.41 -2.75
CA SER A 58 7.69 2.82 -2.98
C SER A 58 7.24 3.79 -1.88
N GLY A 59 6.81 3.31 -0.71
CA GLY A 59 6.39 4.14 0.43
C GLY A 59 4.93 4.58 0.43
N LYS A 60 4.09 4.15 -0.52
CA LYS A 60 2.64 4.51 -0.57
C LYS A 60 1.91 4.25 0.74
N SER A 61 1.98 3.03 1.25
CA SER A 61 1.29 2.64 2.48
C SER A 61 1.86 3.34 3.71
N THR A 62 3.13 3.76 3.68
CA THR A 62 3.72 4.60 4.74
C THR A 62 3.09 5.98 4.74
N ILE A 63 2.97 6.62 3.57
CA ILE A 63 2.30 7.92 3.40
C ILE A 63 0.83 7.81 3.81
N PHE A 64 0.14 6.76 3.40
CA PHE A 64 -1.23 6.50 3.79
C PHE A 64 -1.41 6.45 5.32
N LYS A 65 -0.54 5.71 6.01
CA LYS A 65 -0.52 5.61 7.48
C LYS A 65 -0.22 6.97 8.13
N GLN A 66 0.73 7.73 7.58
CA GLN A 66 1.06 9.07 8.08
C GLN A 66 -0.12 10.04 7.92
N ILE A 67 -0.80 10.04 6.79
CA ILE A 67 -2.00 10.87 6.56
C ILE A 67 -3.12 10.45 7.53
N LYS A 68 -3.30 9.14 7.76
CA LYS A 68 -4.24 8.65 8.76
C LYS A 68 -3.92 9.18 10.16
N LEU A 69 -2.66 9.22 10.55
CA LEU A 69 -2.22 9.76 11.84
C LEU A 69 -2.43 11.27 11.96
N LEU A 70 -2.22 12.02 10.88
CA LEU A 70 -2.28 13.48 10.87
C LEU A 70 -3.72 14.03 10.88
N PHE A 71 -4.63 13.38 10.17
CA PHE A 71 -5.97 13.92 9.89
C PHE A 71 -7.12 13.13 10.51
N GLN A 72 -6.85 11.98 11.07
CA GLN A 72 -7.82 11.16 11.78
C GLN A 72 -7.43 10.99 13.25
N THR A 73 -8.26 10.31 14.01
CA THR A 73 -8.03 9.98 15.43
C THR A 73 -6.85 9.03 15.67
N GLY A 74 -6.13 8.63 14.62
CA GLY A 74 -5.02 7.68 14.68
C GLY A 74 -5.47 6.25 14.48
N PHE A 75 -4.79 5.34 15.16
CA PHE A 75 -5.15 3.93 15.22
C PHE A 75 -5.82 3.67 16.58
N ASP A 76 -6.95 2.98 16.59
CA ASP A 76 -7.55 2.48 17.82
C ASP A 76 -6.75 1.29 18.37
N GLU A 77 -7.09 0.88 19.60
CA GLU A 77 -6.34 -0.17 20.29
C GLU A 77 -6.43 -1.54 19.58
N ASP A 78 -7.58 -1.87 19.01
CA ASP A 78 -7.78 -3.12 18.31
C ASP A 78 -7.02 -3.14 16.98
N GLU A 79 -6.99 -2.02 16.29
CA GLU A 79 -6.20 -1.83 15.08
C GLU A 79 -4.70 -1.94 15.40
N LEU A 80 -4.21 -1.29 16.48
CA LEU A 80 -2.82 -1.44 16.92
C LEU A 80 -2.49 -2.89 17.22
N LYS A 81 -3.34 -3.61 17.95
CA LYS A 81 -3.15 -5.03 18.27
C LYS A 81 -3.08 -5.92 17.03
N SER A 82 -3.81 -5.56 15.96
CA SER A 82 -3.77 -6.31 14.69
C SER A 82 -2.38 -6.30 14.04
N TYR A 83 -1.55 -5.30 14.33
CA TYR A 83 -0.19 -5.20 13.82
C TYR A 83 0.82 -6.09 14.54
N ILE A 84 0.51 -6.67 15.71
CA ILE A 84 1.43 -7.53 16.46
C ILE A 84 1.94 -8.68 15.58
N SER A 85 1.03 -9.42 14.96
CA SER A 85 1.39 -10.55 14.10
C SER A 85 2.19 -10.12 12.87
N VAL A 86 1.87 -8.96 12.31
CA VAL A 86 2.58 -8.38 11.16
C VAL A 86 4.02 -8.04 11.53
N ILE A 87 4.22 -7.36 12.67
CA ILE A 87 5.55 -6.97 13.16
C ILE A 87 6.40 -8.21 13.43
N HIS A 88 5.85 -9.20 14.11
CA HIS A 88 6.57 -10.47 14.38
C HIS A 88 6.91 -11.18 13.06
N ALA A 89 5.99 -11.22 12.09
CA ALA A 89 6.26 -11.77 10.78
C ALA A 89 7.41 -11.05 10.06
N ASN A 90 7.43 -9.71 10.11
CA ASN A 90 8.51 -8.92 9.51
C ASN A 90 9.87 -9.27 10.13
N ILE A 91 9.95 -9.45 11.47
CA ILE A 91 11.17 -9.83 12.16
C ILE A 91 11.65 -11.21 11.69
N TYR A 92 10.78 -12.22 11.69
CA TYR A 92 11.15 -13.58 11.28
C TYR A 92 11.57 -13.67 9.81
N GLN A 93 10.83 -12.97 8.92
CA GLN A 93 11.18 -12.92 7.50
C GLN A 93 12.54 -12.25 7.27
N THR A 94 12.81 -11.16 8.00
CA THR A 94 14.10 -10.47 7.93
C THR A 94 15.25 -11.37 8.35
N ILE A 95 15.10 -12.07 9.48
CA ILE A 95 16.13 -12.99 9.99
C ILE A 95 16.37 -14.12 9.01
N LYS A 96 15.32 -14.67 8.41
CA LYS A 96 15.46 -15.67 7.35
C LYS A 96 16.26 -15.15 6.17
N ILE A 97 15.93 -13.96 5.65
CA ILE A 97 16.64 -13.35 4.52
C ILE A 97 18.12 -13.20 4.84
N LEU A 98 18.46 -12.67 6.02
CA LEU A 98 19.84 -12.45 6.43
C LEU A 98 20.61 -13.75 6.63
N TYR A 99 20.00 -14.76 7.25
CA TYR A 99 20.64 -16.04 7.47
C TYR A 99 20.87 -16.80 6.16
N ASP A 100 19.87 -16.85 5.30
CA ASP A 100 19.98 -17.53 4.01
C ASP A 100 20.97 -16.78 3.08
N GLY A 101 20.93 -15.43 3.07
CA GLY A 101 21.87 -14.59 2.35
C GLY A 101 23.33 -14.75 2.80
N SER A 102 23.55 -14.84 4.14
CA SER A 102 24.89 -15.13 4.68
C SER A 102 25.45 -16.46 4.16
N LYS A 103 24.61 -17.50 4.05
CA LYS A 103 25.00 -18.79 3.48
C LYS A 103 25.31 -18.69 1.98
N GLU A 104 24.53 -17.92 1.26
CA GLU A 104 24.72 -17.70 -0.18
C GLU A 104 26.03 -16.95 -0.45
N PHE A 105 26.30 -15.85 0.25
CA PHE A 105 27.52 -15.08 0.13
C PHE A 105 28.75 -15.88 0.56
N ALA A 106 28.65 -16.71 1.61
CA ALA A 106 29.72 -17.60 2.03
C ALA A 106 30.10 -18.65 0.98
N GLN A 107 29.22 -18.94 0.01
CA GLN A 107 29.50 -19.88 -1.09
C GLN A 107 29.99 -19.20 -2.37
N ASN A 108 29.52 -17.97 -2.64
CA ASN A 108 29.65 -17.33 -3.94
C ASN A 108 30.57 -16.11 -3.95
N ASP A 109 30.83 -15.48 -2.81
CA ASP A 109 31.62 -14.26 -2.74
C ASP A 109 33.13 -14.55 -2.76
N ALA A 110 33.88 -13.64 -3.39
CA ALA A 110 35.35 -13.70 -3.45
C ALA A 110 36.00 -13.62 -2.04
N ASP A 111 35.35 -12.93 -1.07
CA ASP A 111 35.78 -12.80 0.32
C ASP A 111 34.81 -13.53 1.24
N SER A 112 34.50 -14.77 0.89
CA SER A 112 33.52 -15.63 1.54
C SER A 112 33.73 -15.81 3.05
N SER A 113 34.96 -15.60 3.56
CA SER A 113 35.28 -15.76 4.99
C SER A 113 34.52 -14.80 5.90
N LYS A 114 34.11 -13.63 5.40
CA LYS A 114 33.35 -12.62 6.17
C LYS A 114 31.96 -13.06 6.52
N TYR A 115 31.38 -13.96 5.73
CA TYR A 115 29.99 -14.42 5.86
C TYR A 115 29.87 -15.76 6.56
N VAL A 116 30.99 -16.35 7.02
CA VAL A 116 30.99 -17.66 7.67
C VAL A 116 30.54 -17.55 9.11
N LEU A 117 29.40 -18.13 9.41
CA LEU A 117 28.82 -18.22 10.73
C LEU A 117 29.51 -19.29 11.59
N SER A 118 29.65 -19.06 12.89
CA SER A 118 30.08 -20.08 13.85
C SER A 118 29.05 -21.22 13.94
N ASN A 119 29.46 -22.39 14.45
CA ASN A 119 28.55 -23.53 14.57
C ASN A 119 27.37 -23.24 15.52
N GLU A 120 27.60 -22.46 16.59
CA GLU A 120 26.57 -22.05 17.52
C GLU A 120 25.52 -21.16 16.83
N ILE A 121 25.96 -20.14 16.09
CA ILE A 121 25.10 -19.22 15.34
C ILE A 121 24.34 -19.94 14.24
N LYS A 122 24.96 -20.94 13.58
CA LYS A 122 24.27 -21.77 12.57
C LYS A 122 23.07 -22.50 13.13
N VAL A 123 23.18 -23.08 14.33
CA VAL A 123 22.06 -23.80 14.97
C VAL A 123 20.90 -22.85 15.26
N ILE A 124 21.20 -21.66 15.81
CA ILE A 124 20.18 -20.62 16.05
C ILE A 124 19.57 -20.15 14.71
N GLY A 125 20.41 -19.88 13.73
CA GLY A 125 19.99 -19.41 12.42
C GLY A 125 19.10 -20.40 11.67
N GLU A 126 19.41 -21.69 11.70
CA GLU A 126 18.57 -22.75 11.10
C GLU A 126 17.18 -22.80 11.74
N LYS A 127 17.12 -22.80 13.08
CA LYS A 127 15.86 -22.76 13.82
C LYS A 127 15.01 -21.54 13.45
N LEU A 128 15.62 -20.36 13.43
CA LEU A 128 14.92 -19.10 13.14
C LEU A 128 14.51 -19.00 11.64
N SER A 129 15.35 -19.47 10.71
CA SER A 129 15.04 -19.53 9.29
C SER A 129 13.88 -20.50 9.01
N GLU A 130 13.81 -21.63 9.71
CA GLU A 130 12.67 -22.54 9.64
C GLU A 130 11.38 -21.84 10.07
N ILE A 131 11.41 -21.10 11.19
CA ILE A 131 10.27 -20.28 11.62
C ILE A 131 9.90 -19.26 10.55
N GLY A 132 10.87 -18.53 10.00
CA GLY A 132 10.68 -17.54 8.94
C GLY A 132 10.12 -18.10 7.63
N SER A 133 10.16 -19.41 7.43
CA SER A 133 9.60 -20.11 6.26
C SER A 133 8.14 -20.51 6.43
N ARG A 134 7.55 -20.38 7.61
CA ARG A 134 6.17 -20.78 7.88
C ARG A 134 5.17 -19.76 7.37
N LEU A 135 3.95 -20.19 7.16
CA LEU A 135 2.81 -19.31 6.86
C LEU A 135 2.19 -18.73 8.14
N ASP A 136 2.37 -19.41 9.26
CA ASP A 136 1.89 -19.01 10.58
C ASP A 136 3.09 -18.84 11.50
N TYR A 137 3.30 -17.62 11.97
CA TYR A 137 4.45 -17.26 12.81
C TYR A 137 4.07 -17.31 14.29
N PRO A 138 4.92 -17.91 15.14
CA PRO A 138 4.69 -17.86 16.56
C PRO A 138 4.79 -16.41 17.08
N ARG A 139 4.09 -16.14 18.15
CA ARG A 139 4.27 -14.86 18.86
C ARG A 139 5.72 -14.76 19.33
N LEU A 140 6.35 -13.61 19.09
CA LEU A 140 7.69 -13.34 19.59
C LEU A 140 7.66 -13.32 21.12
N ASN A 141 8.50 -14.13 21.73
CA ASN A 141 8.71 -14.17 23.17
C ASN A 141 10.15 -13.78 23.50
N ARG A 142 10.48 -13.65 24.79
CA ARG A 142 11.81 -13.21 25.24
C ARG A 142 12.93 -14.16 24.84
N GLU A 143 12.67 -15.47 24.80
CA GLU A 143 13.67 -16.47 24.42
C GLU A 143 14.03 -16.32 22.93
N LEU A 144 13.02 -16.27 22.05
CA LEU A 144 13.21 -16.05 20.61
C LEU A 144 13.85 -14.68 20.33
N ALA A 145 13.47 -13.65 21.09
CA ALA A 145 14.08 -12.32 20.96
C ALA A 145 15.58 -12.33 21.30
N GLN A 146 16.01 -13.08 22.32
CA GLN A 146 17.42 -13.24 22.68
C GLN A 146 18.19 -14.00 21.60
N GLU A 147 17.62 -15.08 21.06
CA GLU A 147 18.22 -15.81 19.95
C GLU A 147 18.38 -14.93 18.69
N ILE A 148 17.34 -14.14 18.35
CA ILE A 148 17.38 -13.18 17.24
C ILE A 148 18.44 -12.11 17.51
N GLU A 149 18.51 -11.57 18.71
CA GLU A 149 19.51 -10.57 19.10
C GLU A 149 20.93 -11.12 19.00
N THR A 150 21.14 -12.37 19.40
CA THR A 150 22.43 -13.07 19.29
C THR A 150 22.83 -13.23 17.82
N LEU A 151 21.91 -13.67 16.98
CA LEU A 151 22.14 -13.79 15.53
C LEU A 151 22.40 -12.41 14.89
N TRP A 152 21.61 -11.40 15.23
CA TRP A 152 21.76 -10.04 14.70
C TRP A 152 23.11 -9.41 15.01
N LYS A 153 23.68 -9.65 16.20
CA LYS A 153 24.97 -9.13 16.62
C LYS A 153 26.18 -9.86 16.02
N ASP A 154 25.96 -10.98 15.35
CA ASP A 154 27.05 -11.72 14.70
C ASP A 154 27.64 -10.91 13.54
N SER A 155 28.98 -10.90 13.44
CA SER A 155 29.70 -10.10 12.45
C SER A 155 29.39 -10.49 11.01
N ALA A 156 29.17 -11.78 10.74
CA ALA A 156 28.81 -12.26 9.41
C ALA A 156 27.40 -11.84 9.00
N ILE A 157 26.48 -11.79 9.96
CA ILE A 157 25.11 -11.29 9.74
C ILE A 157 25.13 -9.75 9.51
N GLN A 158 25.95 -9.00 10.27
CA GLN A 158 26.11 -7.56 10.07
C GLN A 158 26.74 -7.26 8.71
N GLU A 159 27.73 -8.03 8.28
CA GLU A 159 28.31 -7.88 6.94
C GLU A 159 27.27 -8.23 5.85
N THR A 160 26.47 -9.28 6.05
CA THR A 160 25.35 -9.62 5.16
C THR A 160 24.32 -8.49 5.10
N TYR A 161 24.00 -7.87 6.23
CA TYR A 161 23.08 -6.73 6.29
C TYR A 161 23.62 -5.51 5.55
N ALA A 162 24.94 -5.27 5.57
CA ALA A 162 25.56 -4.19 4.80
C ALA A 162 25.33 -4.33 3.27
N HIS A 163 25.16 -5.57 2.79
CA HIS A 163 24.80 -5.90 1.40
C HIS A 163 23.29 -6.20 1.23
N GLY A 164 22.47 -5.73 2.14
CA GLY A 164 21.03 -6.02 2.17
C GLY A 164 20.22 -5.51 0.96
N ASN A 165 20.78 -4.60 0.14
CA ASN A 165 20.22 -4.18 -1.14
C ASN A 165 20.16 -5.34 -2.17
N GLU A 166 21.15 -6.23 -2.16
CA GLU A 166 21.20 -7.41 -3.02
C GLU A 166 20.19 -8.48 -2.59
N LEU A 167 19.94 -8.57 -1.27
CA LEU A 167 19.04 -9.54 -0.65
C LEU A 167 17.60 -9.02 -0.47
N GLN A 168 17.34 -7.76 -0.84
CA GLN A 168 16.06 -7.09 -0.62
C GLN A 168 15.60 -7.08 0.86
N VAL A 169 16.57 -6.88 1.76
CA VAL A 169 16.30 -6.76 3.20
C VAL A 169 15.39 -5.56 3.46
N PRO A 170 14.28 -5.73 4.22
CA PRO A 170 13.34 -4.65 4.50
C PRO A 170 13.97 -3.46 5.23
N ASP A 171 13.59 -2.23 4.86
CA ASP A 171 14.08 -0.99 5.51
C ASP A 171 13.74 -0.90 7.00
N CYS A 172 12.68 -1.59 7.45
CA CYS A 172 12.28 -1.67 8.86
C CYS A 172 13.20 -2.53 9.73
N THR A 173 14.17 -3.22 9.15
CA THR A 173 15.03 -4.20 9.84
C THR A 173 15.71 -3.61 11.06
N HIS A 174 16.48 -2.54 10.89
CA HIS A 174 17.25 -1.92 11.97
C HIS A 174 16.32 -1.51 13.14
N TYR A 175 15.21 -0.85 12.83
CA TYR A 175 14.25 -0.42 13.84
C TYR A 175 13.71 -1.57 14.68
N PHE A 176 13.31 -2.68 14.07
CA PHE A 176 12.78 -3.82 14.82
C PHE A 176 13.85 -4.57 15.58
N MET A 177 15.06 -4.69 15.03
CA MET A 177 16.17 -5.36 15.73
C MET A 177 16.63 -4.60 16.98
N GLU A 178 16.58 -3.28 16.99
CA GLU A 178 16.86 -2.46 18.17
C GLU A 178 15.76 -2.51 19.24
N ASN A 179 14.53 -2.89 18.85
CA ASN A 179 13.37 -2.90 19.73
C ASN A 179 12.93 -4.30 20.20
N LEU A 180 13.70 -5.36 19.92
CA LEU A 180 13.32 -6.77 20.18
C LEU A 180 12.83 -7.02 21.61
N GLN A 181 13.48 -6.43 22.61
CA GLN A 181 13.12 -6.60 24.03
C GLN A 181 11.69 -6.10 24.31
N ARG A 182 11.33 -4.96 23.77
CA ARG A 182 9.99 -4.37 23.90
C ARG A 182 8.95 -5.15 23.09
N LEU A 183 9.29 -5.55 21.88
CA LEU A 183 8.41 -6.27 20.96
C LEU A 183 8.08 -7.70 21.43
N SER A 184 8.95 -8.30 22.27
CA SER A 184 8.78 -9.64 22.82
C SER A 184 8.02 -9.68 24.15
N ASP A 185 7.61 -8.53 24.70
CA ASP A 185 6.85 -8.50 25.95
C ASP A 185 5.47 -9.16 25.78
N ALA A 186 5.03 -9.88 26.82
CA ALA A 186 3.75 -10.58 26.80
C ALA A 186 2.55 -9.61 26.64
N ASN A 187 2.69 -8.37 27.14
CA ASN A 187 1.68 -7.32 27.10
C ASN A 187 1.98 -6.28 26.02
N TYR A 188 2.86 -6.60 25.06
CA TYR A 188 3.21 -5.67 24.00
C TYR A 188 1.98 -5.20 23.23
N ILE A 189 1.85 -3.88 23.14
CA ILE A 189 0.90 -3.18 22.25
C ILE A 189 1.74 -2.28 21.33
N PRO A 190 1.57 -2.38 20.01
CA PRO A 190 2.31 -1.58 19.04
C PRO A 190 2.11 -0.08 19.25
N THR A 191 3.19 0.67 19.13
CA THR A 191 3.14 2.13 19.06
C THR A 191 2.76 2.60 17.66
N LYS A 192 2.41 3.88 17.51
CA LYS A 192 2.20 4.49 16.19
C LYS A 192 3.43 4.35 15.30
N GLU A 193 4.61 4.45 15.88
CA GLU A 193 5.88 4.29 15.20
C GLU A 193 6.08 2.85 14.73
N ASP A 194 5.80 1.85 15.57
CA ASP A 194 5.83 0.44 15.16
C ASP A 194 4.94 0.18 13.94
N VAL A 195 3.75 0.78 13.93
CA VAL A 195 2.81 0.67 12.79
C VAL A 195 3.38 1.32 11.53
N LEU A 196 4.06 2.47 11.64
CA LEU A 196 4.68 3.12 10.48
C LEU A 196 5.77 2.26 9.86
N TYR A 197 6.62 1.63 10.70
CA TYR A 197 7.67 0.73 10.24
C TYR A 197 7.15 -0.65 9.81
N ALA A 198 5.99 -1.09 10.31
CA ALA A 198 5.43 -2.39 9.95
C ALA A 198 5.15 -2.48 8.44
N ARG A 199 5.80 -3.45 7.79
CA ARG A 199 5.61 -3.71 6.37
C ARG A 199 4.43 -4.64 6.16
N VAL A 200 3.39 -4.11 5.53
CA VAL A 200 2.22 -4.87 5.08
C VAL A 200 2.18 -4.85 3.57
N ARG A 201 2.11 -6.01 2.95
CA ARG A 201 1.86 -6.07 1.50
C ARG A 201 0.41 -5.68 1.25
N THR A 202 0.21 -4.53 0.60
CA THR A 202 -1.13 -4.07 0.24
C THR A 202 -1.71 -4.95 -0.87
N THR A 203 -2.80 -5.63 -0.56
CA THR A 203 -3.61 -6.38 -1.52
C THR A 203 -4.96 -5.69 -1.66
N GLY A 204 -5.38 -5.39 -2.89
CA GLY A 204 -6.64 -4.68 -3.14
C GLY A 204 -6.53 -3.18 -2.97
N VAL A 205 -7.57 -2.56 -2.41
CA VAL A 205 -7.73 -1.12 -2.25
C VAL A 205 -8.09 -0.83 -0.80
N VAL A 206 -7.38 0.10 -0.19
CA VAL A 206 -7.69 0.60 1.16
C VAL A 206 -8.04 2.08 1.03
N GLU A 207 -9.09 2.53 1.72
CA GLU A 207 -9.58 3.90 1.67
C GLU A 207 -9.61 4.52 3.07
N ILE A 208 -9.22 5.80 3.14
CA ILE A 208 -9.52 6.66 4.28
C ILE A 208 -10.20 7.93 3.83
N GLN A 209 -11.06 8.45 4.69
CA GLN A 209 -11.72 9.72 4.47
C GLN A 209 -11.30 10.69 5.59
N PHE A 210 -10.92 11.92 5.21
CA PHE A 210 -10.51 12.94 6.16
C PHE A 210 -10.88 14.34 5.66
N SER A 211 -10.91 15.30 6.57
CA SER A 211 -11.13 16.71 6.25
C SER A 211 -9.90 17.53 6.66
N PRO A 212 -9.49 18.53 5.89
CA PRO A 212 -8.34 19.36 6.23
C PRO A 212 -8.57 20.08 7.56
N VAL A 213 -7.53 20.17 8.38
CA VAL A 213 -7.51 20.86 9.66
C VAL A 213 -6.72 22.17 9.47
N GLY A 214 -7.28 23.34 9.82
CA GLY A 214 -6.55 24.61 9.79
C GLY A 214 -7.37 25.80 9.28
N GLU A 215 -6.73 26.97 9.20
CA GLU A 215 -7.34 28.27 8.83
C GLU A 215 -7.81 28.33 7.36
N ASN A 216 -7.28 27.48 6.49
CA ASN A 216 -7.65 27.39 5.07
C ASN A 216 -8.85 26.45 4.80
N LYS A 217 -9.67 26.17 5.80
CA LYS A 217 -10.91 25.39 5.63
C LYS A 217 -11.81 26.06 4.61
N LYS A 218 -11.81 25.59 3.38
CA LYS A 218 -13.01 25.70 2.56
C LYS A 218 -14.04 24.79 3.23
N SER A 219 -15.06 25.41 3.79
CA SER A 219 -16.11 24.72 4.55
C SER A 219 -16.72 23.61 3.70
N GLY A 220 -16.55 22.36 4.13
CA GLY A 220 -17.20 21.19 3.53
C GLY A 220 -16.36 20.33 2.58
N GLU A 221 -15.07 20.61 2.34
CA GLU A 221 -14.23 19.72 1.55
C GLU A 221 -13.89 18.44 2.34
N VAL A 222 -14.07 17.30 1.68
CA VAL A 222 -13.76 15.97 2.18
C VAL A 222 -12.77 15.32 1.23
N TYR A 223 -11.69 14.76 1.76
CA TYR A 223 -10.70 14.02 0.97
C TYR A 223 -10.90 12.52 1.18
N ARG A 224 -10.93 11.78 0.07
CA ARG A 224 -10.89 10.32 0.05
C ARG A 224 -9.57 9.89 -0.54
N LEU A 225 -8.72 9.27 0.27
CA LEU A 225 -7.41 8.78 -0.15
C LEU A 225 -7.46 7.27 -0.31
N PHE A 226 -6.99 6.80 -1.46
CA PHE A 226 -6.94 5.40 -1.81
C PHE A 226 -5.48 4.91 -1.88
N ASP A 227 -5.13 3.90 -1.05
CA ASP A 227 -3.89 3.14 -1.18
C ASP A 227 -4.15 1.84 -1.94
N VAL A 228 -3.32 1.56 -2.93
CA VAL A 228 -3.44 0.40 -3.82
C VAL A 228 -2.16 -0.39 -3.90
N GLY A 229 -2.26 -1.70 -4.06
CA GLY A 229 -1.10 -2.55 -4.27
C GLY A 229 -0.28 -2.10 -5.49
N GLY A 230 1.05 -1.94 -5.30
CA GLY A 230 1.97 -1.46 -6.35
C GLY A 230 2.66 -2.55 -7.14
N GLN A 231 2.57 -3.81 -6.72
CA GLN A 231 3.13 -4.94 -7.43
C GLN A 231 2.43 -5.14 -8.79
N ARG A 232 3.14 -5.74 -9.77
CA ARG A 232 2.65 -5.88 -11.16
C ARG A 232 1.27 -6.54 -11.25
N ASN A 233 1.02 -7.58 -10.45
CA ASN A 233 -0.26 -8.30 -10.42
C ASN A 233 -1.43 -7.46 -9.84
N GLU A 234 -1.14 -6.44 -9.02
CA GLU A 234 -2.16 -5.57 -8.42
C GLU A 234 -2.55 -4.39 -9.34
N ARG A 235 -1.67 -3.94 -10.24
CA ARG A 235 -1.86 -2.74 -11.08
C ARG A 235 -3.08 -2.80 -11.99
N ARG A 236 -3.50 -4.00 -12.41
CA ARG A 236 -4.73 -4.17 -13.20
C ARG A 236 -6.00 -3.65 -12.50
N LYS A 237 -5.98 -3.54 -11.18
CA LYS A 237 -7.08 -3.00 -10.38
C LYS A 237 -7.15 -1.47 -10.42
N TRP A 238 -6.07 -0.80 -10.81
CA TRP A 238 -5.97 0.65 -10.79
C TRP A 238 -6.94 1.34 -11.74
N ILE A 239 -7.16 0.76 -12.91
CA ILE A 239 -8.02 1.35 -13.96
C ILE A 239 -9.44 1.62 -13.45
N HIS A 240 -9.96 0.79 -12.55
CA HIS A 240 -11.28 0.96 -11.96
C HIS A 240 -11.37 2.13 -10.97
N LEU A 241 -10.23 2.65 -10.54
CA LEU A 241 -10.16 3.76 -9.59
C LEU A 241 -9.90 5.10 -10.25
N PHE A 242 -9.54 5.11 -11.54
CA PHE A 242 -9.17 6.32 -12.25
C PHE A 242 -10.36 7.25 -12.52
N GLU A 243 -11.56 6.73 -12.52
CA GLU A 243 -12.77 7.53 -12.73
C GLU A 243 -13.01 8.47 -11.54
N GLY A 244 -13.21 9.77 -11.88
CA GLY A 244 -13.48 10.82 -10.89
C GLY A 244 -12.32 11.13 -9.96
N VAL A 245 -11.08 10.76 -10.27
CA VAL A 245 -9.88 11.11 -9.49
C VAL A 245 -9.64 12.62 -9.60
N THR A 246 -9.44 13.28 -8.47
CA THR A 246 -9.09 14.70 -8.40
C THR A 246 -7.59 14.90 -8.55
N ALA A 247 -6.77 14.04 -7.92
CA ALA A 247 -5.32 14.07 -8.03
C ALA A 247 -4.70 12.70 -7.81
N VAL A 248 -3.53 12.48 -8.44
CA VAL A 248 -2.67 11.33 -8.22
C VAL A 248 -1.42 11.77 -7.47
N ILE A 249 -1.10 11.05 -6.40
CA ILE A 249 0.17 11.14 -5.69
C ILE A 249 1.01 9.95 -6.12
N PHE A 250 2.03 10.19 -6.94
CA PHE A 250 2.93 9.13 -7.40
C PHE A 250 4.12 9.03 -6.47
N CYS A 251 4.32 7.85 -5.85
CA CYS A 251 5.41 7.58 -4.92
C CYS A 251 6.53 6.82 -5.61
N ALA A 252 7.75 7.32 -5.43
CA ALA A 252 8.99 6.68 -5.89
C ALA A 252 10.01 6.71 -4.75
N ALA A 253 10.65 5.59 -4.46
CA ALA A 253 11.71 5.51 -3.47
C ALA A 253 13.06 5.75 -4.16
N ILE A 254 13.80 6.79 -3.73
CA ILE A 254 15.10 7.14 -4.32
C ILE A 254 16.15 6.05 -3.99
N SER A 255 16.01 5.37 -2.86
CA SER A 255 16.88 4.26 -2.44
C SER A 255 16.80 3.02 -3.35
N GLU A 256 15.87 3.00 -4.32
CA GLU A 256 15.71 1.86 -5.24
C GLU A 256 16.69 1.85 -6.42
N TYR A 257 17.60 2.80 -6.49
CA TYR A 257 18.50 2.97 -7.65
C TYR A 257 19.44 1.77 -7.87
N ASP A 258 19.80 1.08 -6.80
CA ASP A 258 20.72 -0.09 -6.79
C ASP A 258 20.01 -1.42 -6.45
N GLN A 259 18.66 -1.42 -6.47
CA GLN A 259 17.86 -2.58 -6.13
C GLN A 259 17.17 -3.18 -7.35
N THR A 260 16.88 -4.50 -7.28
CA THR A 260 16.10 -5.21 -8.28
C THR A 260 14.68 -5.51 -7.78
N LEU A 261 13.77 -5.83 -8.71
CA LEU A 261 12.40 -6.18 -8.35
C LEU A 261 12.34 -7.56 -7.69
N PHE A 262 11.44 -7.70 -6.73
CA PHE A 262 11.14 -9.01 -6.15
C PHE A 262 10.54 -9.99 -7.17
N GLU A 263 9.76 -9.47 -8.12
CA GLU A 263 9.11 -10.28 -9.16
C GLU A 263 10.03 -10.55 -10.37
N ASP A 264 11.17 -9.85 -10.47
CA ASP A 264 12.06 -9.91 -11.64
C ASP A 264 13.47 -9.40 -11.26
N GLU A 265 14.34 -10.30 -10.84
CA GLU A 265 15.69 -10.00 -10.35
C GLU A 265 16.60 -9.33 -11.39
N GLN A 266 16.24 -9.38 -12.67
CA GLN A 266 16.99 -8.70 -13.75
C GLN A 266 16.52 -7.25 -13.95
N LYS A 267 15.39 -6.86 -13.37
CA LYS A 267 14.81 -5.53 -13.55
C LYS A 267 15.18 -4.62 -12.40
N ASN A 268 15.88 -3.52 -12.69
CA ASN A 268 16.15 -2.48 -11.71
C ASN A 268 14.85 -1.78 -11.30
N ARG A 269 14.67 -1.54 -10.00
CA ARG A 269 13.44 -0.95 -9.41
C ARG A 269 13.19 0.48 -9.86
N MET A 270 14.25 1.30 -9.98
CA MET A 270 14.11 2.69 -10.43
C MET A 270 13.69 2.77 -11.90
N VAL A 271 14.20 1.86 -12.74
CA VAL A 271 13.79 1.75 -14.15
C VAL A 271 12.31 1.36 -14.25
N GLU A 272 11.88 0.38 -13.47
CA GLU A 272 10.46 -0.02 -13.37
C GLU A 272 9.58 1.14 -12.92
N THR A 273 10.01 1.88 -11.89
CA THR A 273 9.29 3.04 -11.36
C THR A 273 9.14 4.13 -12.43
N LYS A 274 10.20 4.40 -13.20
CA LYS A 274 10.15 5.35 -14.32
C LYS A 274 9.17 4.92 -15.41
N GLU A 275 9.26 3.67 -15.87
CA GLU A 275 8.36 3.12 -16.89
C GLU A 275 6.89 3.16 -16.43
N LEU A 276 6.65 2.84 -15.15
CA LEU A 276 5.33 2.89 -14.56
C LEU A 276 4.79 4.31 -14.51
N PHE A 277 5.64 5.28 -14.16
CA PHE A 277 5.30 6.69 -14.16
C PHE A 277 4.92 7.17 -15.57
N ASP A 278 5.75 6.86 -16.57
CA ASP A 278 5.47 7.18 -17.97
C ASP A 278 4.16 6.53 -18.45
N TRP A 279 3.84 5.34 -17.98
CA TRP A 279 2.58 4.67 -18.29
C TRP A 279 1.39 5.40 -17.64
N VAL A 280 1.50 5.80 -16.36
CA VAL A 280 0.43 6.57 -15.67
C VAL A 280 0.17 7.88 -16.39
N LEU A 281 1.20 8.62 -16.81
CA LEU A 281 1.07 9.88 -17.53
C LEU A 281 0.30 9.76 -18.86
N LYS A 282 0.41 8.60 -19.52
CA LYS A 282 -0.23 8.34 -20.81
C LYS A 282 -1.68 7.87 -20.69
N GLN A 283 -2.23 7.74 -19.48
CA GLN A 283 -3.63 7.34 -19.34
C GLN A 283 -4.56 8.48 -19.73
N PRO A 284 -5.54 8.25 -20.64
CA PRO A 284 -6.42 9.31 -21.15
C PRO A 284 -7.20 10.04 -20.05
N CYS A 285 -7.50 9.37 -18.95
CA CYS A 285 -8.20 9.96 -17.82
C CYS A 285 -7.40 11.05 -17.09
N PHE A 286 -6.08 11.14 -17.30
CA PHE A 286 -5.20 12.11 -16.66
C PHE A 286 -4.76 13.25 -17.58
N GLU A 287 -5.16 13.28 -18.86
CA GLU A 287 -4.83 14.36 -19.80
C GLU A 287 -5.34 15.74 -19.35
N VAL A 288 -6.37 15.78 -18.51
CA VAL A 288 -7.06 17.01 -18.04
C VAL A 288 -6.68 17.37 -16.58
N PHE A 289 -5.87 16.56 -15.87
CA PHE A 289 -5.63 16.73 -14.43
C PHE A 289 -4.24 17.27 -14.09
N LEU A 290 -4.19 18.10 -13.05
CA LEU A 290 -2.94 18.53 -12.43
C LEU A 290 -2.34 17.35 -11.67
N MET A 291 -1.28 16.73 -12.20
CA MET A 291 -0.52 15.73 -11.44
C MET A 291 0.37 16.41 -10.41
N LEU A 292 0.17 16.09 -9.15
CA LEU A 292 1.11 16.44 -8.09
C LEU A 292 2.17 15.33 -7.98
N TYR A 293 3.43 15.69 -8.24
CA TYR A 293 4.55 14.78 -8.11
C TYR A 293 5.17 14.90 -6.72
N TYR A 294 5.24 13.79 -5.99
CA TYR A 294 6.08 13.71 -4.80
C TYR A 294 7.00 12.51 -4.93
N ALA A 295 8.31 12.80 -5.03
CA ALA A 295 9.33 11.80 -4.78
C ALA A 295 9.62 11.82 -3.28
N PHE A 296 9.32 10.76 -2.56
CA PHE A 296 9.69 10.63 -1.17
C PHE A 296 10.98 9.80 -1.08
N CYS A 297 12.00 10.43 -0.50
CA CYS A 297 13.18 9.69 -0.06
C CYS A 297 12.84 9.06 1.29
N VAL A 298 12.57 7.77 1.31
CA VAL A 298 12.63 6.98 2.55
C VAL A 298 13.97 6.27 2.51
N SER A 299 15.02 6.99 2.89
CA SER A 299 16.32 6.39 3.17
C SER A 299 16.49 6.37 4.67
N THR A 300 16.51 5.20 5.24
CA THR A 300 16.91 4.92 6.62
C THR A 300 18.22 4.13 6.66
N ARG A 301 19.09 4.32 5.65
CA ARG A 301 20.45 3.75 5.62
C ARG A 301 21.48 4.84 5.82
#